data_3866ef6135c6a49ace1663b8e69276cb
#
_entry.id   3866ef6135c6a49ace1663b8e69276cb
#
_cell.length_a   1.000
_cell.length_b   1.000
_cell.length_c   1.000
_cell.angle_alpha   90.00
_cell.angle_beta   90.00
_cell.angle_gamma   90.00
#
_symmetry.space_group_name_H-M   'P 1'
#
loop_
_entity.id
_entity.type
_entity.pdbx_description
1 polymer ?
#
loop_
_entity_poly.entity_id
_entity_poly.type
_entity_poly.pdbx_seq_one_letter_code
_entity_poly.pdbx_strand_id
1 'polypeptide(L)'
;MTPPVSDVSAVLSRADLLAALQLQYDWGVDEALCEMPVDRLAEATPQLPPRVGTERQDFAQHVPAALSGGDGARRMPAKAAGVSASGLSARAVEEAPDLPTLMRLTEAPGDLFLARTATHRLEPVFVEGAPFMLIGEAPDADEDRSGTLFAGEGGALLEKMLRSAGLERGGISMAPALPWRPPGGRTPSDAEMQACLPLLLRTIALCRPGFLVTMGVTPLKMLVGPDAAVGRMRGRWTDVSVPGLATPVPLLPMRHPLQLRASAAARRNAWQDLLILMEKLSPEE
;
A
#
# COMPACT_ATOMS: atom_id res chain seq x y z
N MET A 1 -58.94 -8.01 0.33
CA MET A 1 -58.82 -8.27 1.78
C MET A 1 -57.34 -8.31 2.12
N THR A 2 -56.79 -7.16 2.51
CA THR A 2 -55.39 -6.95 2.85
C THR A 2 -55.23 -7.37 4.32
N PRO A 3 -54.28 -8.19 4.71
CA PRO A 3 -54.04 -8.52 6.11
C PRO A 3 -53.53 -7.29 6.86
N PRO A 4 -53.88 -7.12 8.13
CA PRO A 4 -53.43 -5.96 8.92
C PRO A 4 -51.93 -6.05 9.17
N VAL A 5 -51.23 -4.94 8.94
CA VAL A 5 -49.87 -4.72 9.35
C VAL A 5 -49.82 -4.78 10.87
N SER A 6 -49.25 -5.83 11.42
CA SER A 6 -49.04 -5.98 12.86
C SER A 6 -48.11 -4.88 13.33
N ASP A 7 -48.62 -4.12 14.28
CA ASP A 7 -47.91 -3.07 15.02
C ASP A 7 -46.68 -3.67 15.74
N VAL A 8 -45.50 -3.56 15.17
CA VAL A 8 -44.25 -4.05 15.75
C VAL A 8 -43.62 -2.92 16.59
N SER A 9 -44.38 -2.38 17.52
CA SER A 9 -43.84 -1.55 18.60
C SER A 9 -43.39 -2.44 19.77
N ALA A 10 -42.61 -3.49 19.49
CA ALA A 10 -41.83 -4.15 20.52
C ALA A 10 -40.72 -3.18 20.94
N VAL A 11 -40.81 -2.69 22.19
CA VAL A 11 -39.74 -1.85 22.77
C VAL A 11 -38.48 -2.71 22.82
N LEU A 12 -37.61 -2.52 21.81
CA LEU A 12 -36.32 -3.18 21.74
C LEU A 12 -35.51 -2.80 22.99
N SER A 13 -34.96 -3.79 23.66
CA SER A 13 -34.08 -3.53 24.80
C SER A 13 -32.78 -2.82 24.33
N ARG A 14 -32.11 -2.14 25.23
CA ARG A 14 -30.79 -1.53 24.93
C ARG A 14 -29.79 -2.57 24.42
N ALA A 15 -29.89 -3.80 24.90
CA ALA A 15 -29.02 -4.90 24.46
C ALA A 15 -29.32 -5.29 23.00
N ASP A 16 -30.60 -5.35 22.61
CA ASP A 16 -31.00 -5.66 21.24
C ASP A 16 -30.56 -4.56 20.26
N LEU A 17 -30.68 -3.29 20.67
CA LEU A 17 -30.21 -2.16 19.86
C LEU A 17 -28.69 -2.17 19.69
N LEU A 18 -27.93 -2.48 20.73
CA LEU A 18 -26.48 -2.61 20.64
C LEU A 18 -26.07 -3.78 19.76
N ALA A 19 -26.75 -4.92 19.86
CA ALA A 19 -26.51 -6.08 19.00
C ALA A 19 -26.81 -5.77 17.53
N ALA A 20 -27.91 -5.04 17.25
CA ALA A 20 -28.24 -4.61 15.90
C ALA A 20 -27.21 -3.62 15.32
N LEU A 21 -26.74 -2.66 16.11
CA LEU A 21 -25.68 -1.73 15.72
C LEU A 21 -24.35 -2.46 15.48
N GLN A 22 -24.00 -3.43 16.34
CA GLN A 22 -22.81 -4.25 16.17
C GLN A 22 -22.87 -5.06 14.86
N LEU A 23 -24.03 -5.66 14.56
CA LEU A 23 -24.25 -6.39 13.33
C LEU A 23 -24.12 -5.49 12.09
N GLN A 24 -24.68 -4.27 12.15
CA GLN A 24 -24.53 -3.29 11.07
C GLN A 24 -23.06 -2.88 10.89
N TYR A 25 -22.35 -2.66 12.00
CA TYR A 25 -20.92 -2.36 11.97
C TYR A 25 -20.10 -3.51 11.35
N ASP A 26 -20.39 -4.75 11.74
CA ASP A 26 -19.75 -5.95 11.21
C ASP A 26 -20.04 -6.14 9.70
N TRP A 27 -21.19 -5.68 9.23
CA TRP A 27 -21.55 -5.62 7.80
C TRP A 27 -20.95 -4.42 7.07
N GLY A 28 -20.19 -3.57 7.76
CA GLY A 28 -19.49 -2.41 7.18
C GLY A 28 -20.38 -1.19 6.96
N VAL A 29 -21.49 -1.09 7.68
CA VAL A 29 -22.32 0.13 7.73
C VAL A 29 -21.64 1.08 8.71
N ASP A 30 -20.99 2.11 8.19
CA ASP A 30 -20.25 3.12 8.95
C ASP A 30 -20.95 4.51 8.98
N GLU A 31 -22.08 4.62 8.29
CA GLU A 31 -22.88 5.87 8.25
C GLU A 31 -24.36 5.56 8.54
N ALA A 32 -24.97 6.38 9.41
CA ALA A 32 -26.41 6.39 9.57
C ALA A 32 -27.03 7.32 8.52
N LEU A 33 -27.91 6.77 7.67
CA LEU A 33 -28.67 7.55 6.71
C LEU A 33 -29.91 8.10 7.40
N CYS A 34 -30.12 9.42 7.32
CA CYS A 34 -31.38 10.05 7.70
C CYS A 34 -32.42 9.85 6.59
N GLU A 35 -33.70 9.69 6.95
CA GLU A 35 -34.79 9.57 5.98
C GLU A 35 -35.00 10.84 5.14
N MET A 36 -34.51 11.96 5.62
CA MET A 36 -34.54 13.25 4.89
C MET A 36 -33.11 13.78 4.70
N PRO A 37 -32.82 14.44 3.55
CA PRO A 37 -31.52 15.05 3.33
C PRO A 37 -31.27 16.17 4.34
N VAL A 38 -30.10 16.11 5.00
CA VAL A 38 -29.64 17.14 5.94
C VAL A 38 -28.86 18.19 5.15
N ASP A 39 -29.39 19.43 5.12
CA ASP A 39 -28.68 20.57 4.53
C ASP A 39 -27.63 21.09 5.52
N ARG A 40 -26.39 20.57 5.39
CA ARG A 40 -25.26 20.97 6.25
C ARG A 40 -24.74 22.38 5.96
N LEU A 41 -25.23 23.03 4.91
CA LEU A 41 -24.91 24.43 4.61
C LEU A 41 -25.85 25.40 5.34
N ALA A 42 -27.05 24.95 5.73
CA ALA A 42 -28.02 25.69 6.50
C ALA A 42 -27.83 25.53 8.04
N GLU A 43 -27.02 24.58 8.50
CA GLU A 43 -26.70 24.45 9.92
C GLU A 43 -25.80 25.60 10.36
N ALA A 44 -26.33 26.45 11.23
CA ALA A 44 -25.57 27.50 11.89
C ALA A 44 -24.32 26.91 12.57
N THR A 45 -23.18 27.57 12.35
CA THR A 45 -21.89 27.29 12.97
C THR A 45 -22.05 26.85 14.43
N PRO A 46 -21.56 25.66 14.85
CA PRO A 46 -21.60 25.26 16.25
C PRO A 46 -20.87 26.33 17.07
N GLN A 47 -21.57 26.95 18.01
CA GLN A 47 -20.91 27.79 19.01
C GLN A 47 -20.00 26.90 19.83
N LEU A 48 -18.70 26.97 19.59
CA LEU A 48 -17.69 26.39 20.43
C LEU A 48 -17.86 26.94 21.86
N PRO A 49 -17.88 26.07 22.89
CA PRO A 49 -17.89 26.55 24.28
C PRO A 49 -16.69 27.48 24.51
N PRO A 50 -16.84 28.53 25.35
CA PRO A 50 -15.78 29.50 25.59
C PRO A 50 -14.54 28.77 26.09
N ARG A 51 -13.43 28.95 25.38
CA ARG A 51 -12.13 28.45 25.82
C ARG A 51 -11.80 29.11 27.16
N VAL A 52 -11.71 28.30 28.21
CA VAL A 52 -11.10 28.72 29.47
C VAL A 52 -9.67 29.11 29.15
N GLY A 53 -9.34 30.36 29.44
CA GLY A 53 -8.06 30.96 29.14
C GLY A 53 -6.92 30.24 29.84
N THR A 54 -6.06 29.62 29.04
CA THR A 54 -4.69 29.38 29.44
C THR A 54 -3.85 30.52 28.89
N GLU A 55 -3.24 31.25 29.80
CA GLU A 55 -2.32 32.36 29.55
C GLU A 55 -1.29 31.97 28.50
N ARG A 56 -1.29 32.69 27.38
CA ARG A 56 -0.19 32.66 26.43
C ARG A 56 1.00 33.33 27.11
N GLN A 57 1.96 32.55 27.51
CA GLN A 57 3.30 33.07 27.74
C GLN A 57 3.89 33.41 26.37
N ASP A 58 4.12 34.71 26.18
CA ASP A 58 4.83 35.29 25.04
C ASP A 58 6.27 34.76 24.99
N PHE A 59 6.55 33.81 24.11
CA PHE A 59 7.90 33.50 23.67
C PHE A 59 8.23 34.19 22.33
N ALA A 60 8.05 35.51 22.33
CA ALA A 60 8.56 36.36 21.26
C ALA A 60 9.50 37.39 21.87
N GLN A 61 10.77 37.02 22.06
CA GLN A 61 11.90 37.95 22.14
C GLN A 61 13.17 37.17 22.54
N HIS A 62 13.89 36.65 21.55
CA HIS A 62 15.34 36.61 21.50
C HIS A 62 15.81 36.02 20.17
N VAL A 63 15.79 36.87 19.14
CA VAL A 63 16.63 36.66 17.97
C VAL A 63 17.72 37.71 18.02
N PRO A 64 18.99 37.37 18.21
CA PRO A 64 20.07 38.33 18.05
C PRO A 64 20.22 38.67 16.59
N ALA A 65 19.99 39.93 16.25
CA ALA A 65 20.39 40.51 14.96
C ALA A 65 21.91 40.67 14.98
N ALA A 66 22.63 39.88 14.20
CA ALA A 66 23.91 40.20 13.61
C ALA A 66 24.28 39.13 12.60
N LEU A 67 24.21 39.48 11.33
CA LEU A 67 25.31 39.51 10.36
C LEU A 67 24.72 39.78 8.97
N SER A 68 24.47 41.03 8.70
CA SER A 68 24.42 41.56 7.34
C SER A 68 25.86 41.77 6.89
N GLY A 69 26.25 41.18 5.74
CA GLY A 69 27.47 41.58 5.06
C GLY A 69 28.14 40.40 4.37
N GLY A 70 28.17 40.42 3.05
CA GLY A 70 29.08 39.59 2.29
C GLY A 70 28.54 39.00 0.99
N ASP A 71 28.47 39.85 -0.02
CA ASP A 71 28.49 39.48 -1.44
C ASP A 71 29.57 38.44 -1.73
N GLY A 72 29.19 37.34 -2.34
CA GLY A 72 30.12 36.27 -2.71
C GLY A 72 29.39 35.09 -3.33
N ALA A 73 28.79 35.33 -4.51
CA ALA A 73 28.31 34.26 -5.39
C ALA A 73 29.48 33.36 -5.82
N ARG A 74 29.83 32.40 -4.98
CA ARG A 74 30.68 31.28 -5.37
C ARG A 74 29.79 30.19 -5.95
N ARG A 75 29.56 30.32 -7.25
CA ARG A 75 29.06 29.24 -8.12
C ARG A 75 29.98 28.05 -7.94
N MET A 76 29.59 27.10 -7.10
CA MET A 76 30.19 25.77 -7.12
C MET A 76 29.76 25.10 -8.42
N PRO A 77 30.73 24.53 -9.20
CA PRO A 77 30.35 23.76 -10.36
C PRO A 77 29.52 22.58 -9.90
N ALA A 78 28.34 22.43 -10.46
CA ALA A 78 27.56 21.19 -10.38
C ALA A 78 28.41 20.13 -11.12
N LYS A 79 29.32 19.50 -10.38
CA LYS A 79 29.87 18.23 -10.77
C LYS A 79 28.69 17.27 -10.67
N ALA A 80 28.15 16.91 -11.83
CA ALA A 80 27.32 15.73 -11.98
C ALA A 80 28.20 14.56 -11.51
N ALA A 81 28.21 14.36 -10.18
CA ALA A 81 28.61 13.10 -9.59
C ALA A 81 27.55 12.12 -10.05
N GLY A 82 27.87 11.35 -11.07
CA GLY A 82 27.20 10.09 -11.30
C GLY A 82 27.21 9.41 -9.94
N VAL A 83 26.04 9.31 -9.34
CA VAL A 83 25.81 8.47 -8.17
C VAL A 83 26.06 7.07 -8.70
N SER A 84 27.30 6.61 -8.55
CA SER A 84 27.59 5.18 -8.61
C SER A 84 26.71 4.59 -7.54
N ALA A 85 25.66 3.92 -7.97
CA ALA A 85 24.83 3.10 -7.10
C ALA A 85 25.73 1.93 -6.66
N SER A 86 26.54 2.16 -5.63
CA SER A 86 27.31 1.13 -4.94
C SER A 86 26.41 0.36 -3.94
N GLY A 87 25.14 0.18 -4.35
CA GLY A 87 24.22 -0.72 -3.74
C GLY A 87 24.41 -2.14 -4.26
N LEU A 88 23.33 -2.88 -4.39
CA LEU A 88 23.31 -4.17 -5.07
C LEU A 88 23.88 -4.03 -6.48
N SER A 89 24.87 -4.86 -6.82
CA SER A 89 25.39 -4.88 -8.19
C SER A 89 24.27 -5.30 -9.14
N ALA A 90 23.81 -4.39 -9.99
CA ALA A 90 22.73 -4.69 -10.94
C ALA A 90 23.06 -5.94 -11.78
N ARG A 91 24.32 -6.08 -12.20
CA ARG A 91 24.79 -7.24 -12.94
C ARG A 91 24.66 -8.54 -12.14
N ALA A 92 25.09 -8.54 -10.86
CA ALA A 92 24.96 -9.74 -10.01
C ALA A 92 23.50 -10.13 -9.78
N VAL A 93 22.61 -9.12 -9.66
CA VAL A 93 21.16 -9.34 -9.55
C VAL A 93 20.59 -9.97 -10.83
N GLU A 94 20.96 -9.44 -12.00
CA GLU A 94 20.50 -9.96 -13.29
C GLU A 94 21.00 -11.38 -13.57
N GLU A 95 22.23 -11.70 -13.15
CA GLU A 95 22.88 -13.00 -13.35
C GLU A 95 22.48 -14.04 -12.30
N ALA A 96 21.77 -13.68 -11.22
CA ALA A 96 21.34 -14.61 -10.18
C ALA A 96 20.47 -15.76 -10.77
N PRO A 97 20.87 -17.02 -10.65
CA PRO A 97 20.18 -18.12 -11.34
C PRO A 97 18.86 -18.53 -10.67
N ASP A 98 18.73 -18.26 -9.37
CA ASP A 98 17.59 -18.68 -8.53
C ASP A 98 17.32 -17.68 -7.40
N LEU A 99 16.15 -17.82 -6.76
CA LEU A 99 15.75 -16.96 -5.66
C LEU A 99 16.70 -17.03 -4.45
N PRO A 100 17.17 -18.20 -4.00
CA PRO A 100 18.13 -18.26 -2.89
C PRO A 100 19.42 -17.47 -3.18
N THR A 101 19.95 -17.57 -4.39
CA THR A 101 21.13 -16.79 -4.78
C THR A 101 20.82 -15.30 -4.82
N LEU A 102 19.68 -14.92 -5.38
CA LEU A 102 19.22 -13.53 -5.41
C LEU A 102 19.07 -12.96 -3.98
N MET A 103 18.51 -13.73 -3.05
CA MET A 103 18.34 -13.29 -1.66
C MET A 103 19.68 -13.16 -0.93
N ARG A 104 20.65 -14.01 -1.18
CA ARG A 104 22.01 -13.85 -0.62
C ARG A 104 22.66 -12.51 -1.01
N LEU A 105 22.42 -12.01 -2.23
CA LEU A 105 22.93 -10.69 -2.63
C LEU A 105 22.37 -9.56 -1.76
N THR A 106 21.18 -9.73 -1.19
CA THR A 106 20.55 -8.75 -0.31
C THR A 106 21.03 -8.82 1.15
N GLU A 107 21.84 -9.82 1.52
CA GLU A 107 22.49 -9.90 2.84
C GLU A 107 23.63 -8.90 2.98
N ALA A 108 24.27 -8.54 1.87
CA ALA A 108 25.32 -7.53 1.80
C ALA A 108 24.91 -6.41 0.83
N PRO A 109 23.91 -5.59 1.18
CA PRO A 109 23.30 -4.64 0.25
C PRO A 109 24.18 -3.40 -0.05
N GLY A 110 25.42 -3.39 0.39
CA GLY A 110 26.35 -2.28 0.20
C GLY A 110 25.89 -1.02 0.93
N ASP A 111 25.94 0.12 0.25
CA ASP A 111 25.58 1.43 0.82
C ASP A 111 24.08 1.75 0.75
N LEU A 112 23.20 0.77 0.53
CA LEU A 112 21.77 1.00 0.52
C LEU A 112 21.29 1.44 1.92
N PHE A 113 20.93 2.71 2.04
CA PHE A 113 20.53 3.34 3.30
C PHE A 113 19.33 2.61 3.94
N LEU A 114 18.36 2.15 3.14
CA LEU A 114 17.19 1.42 3.63
C LEU A 114 17.57 0.15 4.40
N ALA A 115 18.56 -0.60 3.92
CA ALA A 115 19.00 -1.83 4.54
C ALA A 115 19.68 -1.60 5.91
N ARG A 116 20.23 -0.40 6.13
CA ARG A 116 20.89 -0.03 7.40
C ARG A 116 19.90 0.42 8.48
N THR A 117 18.68 0.76 8.10
CA THR A 117 17.67 1.36 9.00
C THR A 117 16.49 0.46 9.25
N ALA A 118 16.24 -0.53 8.41
CA ALA A 118 15.19 -1.52 8.61
C ALA A 118 15.58 -2.55 9.68
N THR A 119 14.59 -3.09 10.39
CA THR A 119 14.77 -4.14 11.40
C THR A 119 14.93 -5.49 10.74
N HIS A 120 14.06 -5.77 9.76
CA HIS A 120 14.10 -7.00 8.98
C HIS A 120 14.11 -6.69 7.48
N ARG A 121 14.67 -7.64 6.73
CA ARG A 121 14.54 -7.72 5.29
C ARG A 121 13.35 -8.61 4.98
N LEU A 122 12.44 -8.14 4.16
CA LEU A 122 11.35 -8.95 3.65
C LEU A 122 11.81 -9.79 2.46
N GLU A 123 11.47 -11.06 2.48
CA GLU A 123 11.79 -12.00 1.41
C GLU A 123 10.54 -12.33 0.58
N PRO A 124 10.67 -12.57 -0.73
CA PRO A 124 9.57 -13.06 -1.53
C PRO A 124 9.18 -14.47 -1.11
N VAL A 125 7.89 -14.75 -1.17
CA VAL A 125 7.32 -16.09 -0.98
C VAL A 125 6.97 -16.62 -2.36
N PHE A 126 7.64 -17.69 -2.77
CA PHE A 126 7.37 -18.37 -4.01
C PHE A 126 6.50 -19.61 -3.75
N VAL A 127 5.45 -19.76 -4.52
CA VAL A 127 4.56 -20.94 -4.51
C VAL A 127 4.54 -21.51 -5.91
N GLU A 128 4.95 -22.75 -6.07
CA GLU A 128 4.94 -23.43 -7.36
C GLU A 128 3.49 -23.60 -7.84
N GLY A 129 3.22 -23.26 -9.11
CA GLY A 129 1.88 -23.31 -9.67
C GLY A 129 0.94 -22.22 -9.16
N ALA A 130 1.43 -21.22 -8.43
CA ALA A 130 0.62 -20.08 -8.02
C ALA A 130 -0.03 -19.41 -9.23
N PRO A 131 -1.34 -19.08 -9.17
CA PRO A 131 -2.05 -18.50 -10.30
C PRO A 131 -1.53 -17.10 -10.66
N PHE A 132 -0.98 -16.37 -9.69
CA PHE A 132 -0.40 -15.04 -9.89
C PHE A 132 0.61 -14.71 -8.79
N MET A 133 1.31 -13.59 -8.99
CA MET A 133 2.20 -13.02 -7.98
C MET A 133 1.66 -11.68 -7.47
N LEU A 134 1.53 -11.57 -6.15
CA LEU A 134 1.11 -10.36 -5.46
C LEU A 134 2.33 -9.52 -5.06
N ILE A 135 2.37 -8.26 -5.49
CA ILE A 135 3.45 -7.33 -5.15
C ILE A 135 2.92 -6.30 -4.13
N GLY A 136 3.48 -6.33 -2.92
CA GLY A 136 3.13 -5.40 -1.84
C GLY A 136 3.79 -4.03 -1.98
N GLU A 137 3.39 -3.11 -1.11
CA GLU A 137 4.02 -1.78 -0.94
C GLU A 137 5.44 -1.87 -0.35
N ALA A 138 6.03 -0.72 -0.04
CA ALA A 138 7.16 -0.66 0.86
C ALA A 138 6.73 -1.17 2.25
N PRO A 139 7.58 -1.92 2.95
CA PRO A 139 7.22 -2.55 4.22
C PRO A 139 6.71 -1.56 5.26
N ASP A 140 5.66 -1.91 5.94
CA ASP A 140 5.12 -1.16 7.07
C ASP A 140 5.82 -1.53 8.40
N ALA A 141 5.30 -1.04 9.54
CA ALA A 141 5.91 -1.28 10.84
C ALA A 141 5.74 -2.72 11.32
N ASP A 142 4.62 -3.36 10.99
CA ASP A 142 4.35 -4.73 11.41
C ASP A 142 5.14 -5.73 10.57
N GLU A 143 5.27 -5.46 9.28
CA GLU A 143 6.09 -6.23 8.36
C GLU A 143 7.58 -6.12 8.71
N ASP A 144 8.08 -4.91 8.98
CA ASP A 144 9.48 -4.67 9.39
C ASP A 144 9.80 -5.33 10.74
N ARG A 145 8.82 -5.36 11.67
CA ARG A 145 8.99 -5.99 12.98
C ARG A 145 8.98 -7.51 12.90
N SER A 146 8.13 -8.08 12.07
CA SER A 146 7.93 -9.53 11.98
C SER A 146 8.80 -10.22 10.92
N GLY A 147 9.31 -9.46 9.94
CA GLY A 147 9.98 -10.02 8.77
C GLY A 147 9.03 -10.76 7.81
N THR A 148 7.73 -10.56 7.94
CA THR A 148 6.70 -11.27 7.18
C THR A 148 5.92 -10.32 6.29
N LEU A 149 5.81 -10.64 5.00
CA LEU A 149 4.99 -9.88 4.05
C LEU A 149 3.53 -9.82 4.50
N PHE A 150 2.88 -8.70 4.33
CA PHE A 150 1.50 -8.49 4.73
C PHE A 150 1.23 -8.97 6.15
N ALA A 151 2.03 -8.51 7.11
CA ALA A 151 1.79 -8.72 8.54
C ALA A 151 0.73 -7.75 9.07
N GLY A 152 0.32 -7.96 10.33
CA GLY A 152 -0.57 -7.06 11.04
C GLY A 152 -1.94 -6.89 10.41
N GLU A 153 -2.53 -5.70 10.56
CA GLU A 153 -3.87 -5.38 10.06
C GLU A 153 -3.98 -5.46 8.53
N GLY A 154 -2.94 -5.03 7.81
CA GLY A 154 -2.91 -5.10 6.34
C GLY A 154 -3.05 -6.53 5.85
N GLY A 155 -2.34 -7.45 6.50
CA GLY A 155 -2.40 -8.88 6.21
C GLY A 155 -3.74 -9.50 6.55
N ALA A 156 -4.32 -9.16 7.70
CA ALA A 156 -5.65 -9.64 8.09
C ALA A 156 -6.75 -9.19 7.10
N LEU A 157 -6.66 -7.96 6.59
CA LEU A 157 -7.56 -7.46 5.55
C LEU A 157 -7.33 -8.18 4.22
N LEU A 158 -6.07 -8.38 3.82
CA LEU A 158 -5.74 -9.14 2.62
C LEU A 158 -6.31 -10.56 2.67
N GLU A 159 -6.16 -11.26 3.79
CA GLU A 159 -6.71 -12.60 3.96
C GLU A 159 -8.24 -12.63 3.80
N LYS A 160 -8.95 -11.65 4.35
CA LYS A 160 -10.40 -11.52 4.16
C LYS A 160 -10.75 -11.30 2.69
N MET A 161 -10.00 -10.44 1.99
CA MET A 161 -10.18 -10.21 0.56
C MET A 161 -9.96 -11.49 -0.25
N LEU A 162 -8.86 -12.19 -0.01
CA LEU A 162 -8.54 -13.44 -0.71
C LEU A 162 -9.60 -14.52 -0.49
N ARG A 163 -10.01 -14.72 0.77
CA ARG A 163 -11.08 -15.69 1.11
C ARG A 163 -12.41 -15.36 0.43
N SER A 164 -12.76 -14.08 0.32
CA SER A 164 -13.98 -13.66 -0.39
C SER A 164 -13.93 -13.95 -1.89
N ALA A 165 -12.73 -14.10 -2.44
CA ALA A 165 -12.49 -14.51 -3.82
C ALA A 165 -12.21 -16.02 -3.96
N GLY A 166 -12.40 -16.82 -2.91
CA GLY A 166 -12.12 -18.25 -2.91
C GLY A 166 -10.63 -18.60 -2.97
N LEU A 167 -9.76 -17.65 -2.62
CA LEU A 167 -8.31 -17.80 -2.64
C LEU A 167 -7.75 -17.94 -1.23
N GLU A 168 -6.68 -18.72 -1.12
CA GLU A 168 -5.91 -18.83 0.11
C GLU A 168 -4.53 -18.18 -0.07
N ARG A 169 -4.07 -17.49 0.97
CA ARG A 169 -2.77 -16.82 0.98
C ARG A 169 -1.62 -17.80 0.69
N GLY A 170 -1.70 -19.03 1.20
CA GLY A 170 -0.70 -20.07 0.99
C GLY A 170 -0.61 -20.58 -0.46
N GLY A 171 -1.58 -20.30 -1.30
CA GLY A 171 -1.59 -20.65 -2.73
C GLY A 171 -1.08 -19.54 -3.66
N ILE A 172 -0.56 -18.42 -3.12
CA ILE A 172 -0.20 -17.25 -3.91
C ILE A 172 1.28 -16.89 -3.69
N SER A 173 2.00 -16.66 -4.78
CA SER A 173 3.34 -16.08 -4.70
C SER A 173 3.26 -14.60 -4.32
N MET A 174 4.17 -14.15 -3.46
CA MET A 174 4.18 -12.75 -2.97
C MET A 174 5.59 -12.17 -2.98
N ALA A 175 5.72 -10.88 -3.25
CA ALA A 175 6.98 -10.15 -3.12
C ALA A 175 6.74 -8.74 -2.57
N PRO A 176 7.71 -8.15 -1.84
CA PRO A 176 7.67 -6.74 -1.51
C PRO A 176 8.12 -5.91 -2.72
N ALA A 177 7.62 -4.67 -2.87
CA ALA A 177 8.18 -3.72 -3.83
C ALA A 177 9.62 -3.36 -3.46
N LEU A 178 9.86 -3.11 -2.19
CA LEU A 178 11.18 -2.92 -1.61
C LEU A 178 11.37 -3.92 -0.46
N PRO A 179 12.56 -4.53 -0.31
CA PRO A 179 12.79 -5.49 0.78
C PRO A 179 12.97 -4.83 2.15
N TRP A 180 13.21 -3.52 2.22
CA TRP A 180 13.48 -2.82 3.47
C TRP A 180 12.53 -1.64 3.67
N ARG A 181 12.13 -1.45 4.92
CA ARG A 181 11.25 -0.36 5.32
C ARG A 181 11.96 0.99 5.28
N PRO A 182 11.40 2.01 4.62
CA PRO A 182 11.91 3.36 4.71
C PRO A 182 11.84 3.92 6.14
N PRO A 183 12.84 4.67 6.60
CA PRO A 183 12.89 5.24 7.95
C PRO A 183 11.63 6.04 8.27
N GLY A 184 11.05 5.78 9.45
CA GLY A 184 9.83 6.46 9.88
C GLY A 184 8.58 6.10 9.10
N GLY A 185 8.63 5.13 8.17
CA GLY A 185 7.48 4.76 7.34
C GLY A 185 7.12 5.80 6.28
N ARG A 186 8.08 6.66 5.89
CA ARG A 186 7.88 7.60 4.77
C ARG A 186 7.73 6.87 3.44
N THR A 187 7.19 7.54 2.46
CA THR A 187 7.21 7.07 1.07
C THR A 187 8.65 6.91 0.59
N PRO A 188 9.00 5.81 -0.10
CA PRO A 188 10.30 5.65 -0.73
C PRO A 188 10.57 6.77 -1.73
N SER A 189 11.81 7.22 -1.81
CA SER A 189 12.25 8.14 -2.85
C SER A 189 12.42 7.43 -4.20
N ASP A 190 12.40 8.20 -5.28
CA ASP A 190 12.62 7.66 -6.63
C ASP A 190 13.97 6.95 -6.73
N ALA A 191 15.02 7.46 -6.08
CA ALA A 191 16.33 6.84 -6.04
C ALA A 191 16.30 5.47 -5.33
N GLU A 192 15.57 5.35 -4.23
CA GLU A 192 15.41 4.08 -3.51
C GLU A 192 14.60 3.07 -4.32
N MET A 193 13.53 3.52 -4.97
CA MET A 193 12.74 2.67 -5.88
C MET A 193 13.60 2.18 -7.05
N GLN A 194 14.39 3.06 -7.67
CA GLN A 194 15.27 2.69 -8.78
C GLN A 194 16.38 1.72 -8.34
N ALA A 195 16.93 1.90 -7.14
CA ALA A 195 17.95 0.99 -6.61
C ALA A 195 17.43 -0.41 -6.33
N CYS A 196 16.15 -0.54 -5.95
CA CYS A 196 15.50 -1.84 -5.66
C CYS A 196 14.80 -2.46 -6.89
N LEU A 197 14.54 -1.69 -7.94
CA LEU A 197 13.82 -2.16 -9.14
C LEU A 197 14.46 -3.41 -9.80
N PRO A 198 15.80 -3.49 -10.00
CA PRO A 198 16.40 -4.70 -10.57
C PRO A 198 16.11 -5.96 -9.76
N LEU A 199 16.10 -5.86 -8.43
CA LEU A 199 15.79 -6.97 -7.54
C LEU A 199 14.33 -7.44 -7.72
N LEU A 200 13.37 -6.52 -7.77
CA LEU A 200 11.97 -6.84 -8.01
C LEU A 200 11.77 -7.50 -9.38
N LEU A 201 12.35 -6.92 -10.44
CA LEU A 201 12.24 -7.47 -11.79
C LEU A 201 12.86 -8.87 -11.89
N ARG A 202 14.03 -9.09 -11.24
CA ARG A 202 14.65 -10.42 -11.23
C ARG A 202 13.82 -11.44 -10.44
N THR A 203 13.24 -11.04 -9.32
CA THR A 203 12.31 -11.88 -8.56
C THR A 203 11.14 -12.32 -9.44
N ILE A 204 10.51 -11.40 -10.17
CA ILE A 204 9.41 -11.71 -11.09
C ILE A 204 9.89 -12.67 -12.20
N ALA A 205 11.06 -12.39 -12.79
CA ALA A 205 11.62 -13.22 -13.87
C ALA A 205 11.92 -14.66 -13.42
N LEU A 206 12.37 -14.85 -12.18
CA LEU A 206 12.64 -16.17 -11.60
C LEU A 206 11.37 -16.92 -11.25
N CYS A 207 10.37 -16.23 -10.73
CA CYS A 207 9.07 -16.83 -10.38
C CYS A 207 8.18 -17.14 -11.59
N ARG A 208 8.34 -16.42 -12.70
CA ARG A 208 7.55 -16.58 -13.95
C ARG A 208 6.03 -16.65 -13.73
N PRO A 209 5.43 -15.69 -13.04
CA PRO A 209 4.00 -15.71 -12.79
C PRO A 209 3.22 -15.52 -14.09
N GLY A 210 2.02 -16.13 -14.19
CA GLY A 210 1.11 -15.90 -15.29
C GLY A 210 0.64 -14.45 -15.40
N PHE A 211 0.47 -13.78 -14.26
CA PHE A 211 0.19 -12.34 -14.17
C PHE A 211 0.57 -11.77 -12.80
N LEU A 212 0.56 -10.45 -12.69
CA LEU A 212 0.92 -9.71 -11.48
C LEU A 212 -0.31 -8.99 -10.93
N VAL A 213 -0.37 -8.88 -9.61
CA VAL A 213 -1.29 -7.99 -8.89
C VAL A 213 -0.46 -7.06 -8.03
N THR A 214 -0.53 -5.75 -8.25
CA THR A 214 0.15 -4.78 -7.38
C THR A 214 -0.82 -4.20 -6.38
N MET A 215 -0.40 -4.14 -5.11
CA MET A 215 -1.17 -3.52 -4.04
C MET A 215 -0.51 -2.23 -3.59
N GLY A 216 -1.05 -1.09 -4.10
CA GLY A 216 -0.60 0.23 -3.72
C GLY A 216 0.16 0.98 -4.81
N VAL A 217 0.78 2.10 -4.43
CA VAL A 217 1.37 3.07 -5.35
C VAL A 217 2.82 2.71 -5.70
N THR A 218 3.60 2.26 -4.73
CA THR A 218 5.03 2.00 -4.90
C THR A 218 5.32 0.92 -5.95
N PRO A 219 4.74 -0.30 -5.85
CA PRO A 219 4.98 -1.33 -6.85
C PRO A 219 4.50 -0.92 -8.24
N LEU A 220 3.39 -0.18 -8.31
CA LEU A 220 2.86 0.30 -9.57
C LEU A 220 3.82 1.29 -10.26
N LYS A 221 4.35 2.26 -9.49
CA LYS A 221 5.33 3.22 -10.02
C LYS A 221 6.63 2.54 -10.45
N MET A 222 7.09 1.56 -9.69
CA MET A 222 8.31 0.82 -10.02
C MET A 222 8.16 0.03 -11.33
N LEU A 223 7.03 -0.61 -11.57
CA LEU A 223 6.83 -1.51 -12.70
C LEU A 223 6.31 -0.80 -13.97
N VAL A 224 5.51 0.25 -13.82
CA VAL A 224 4.87 0.94 -14.95
C VAL A 224 5.52 2.30 -15.23
N GLY A 225 5.96 2.99 -14.18
CA GLY A 225 6.63 4.28 -14.31
C GLY A 225 6.15 5.32 -13.30
N PRO A 226 6.89 6.43 -13.16
CA PRO A 226 6.70 7.41 -12.08
C PRO A 226 5.33 8.11 -12.12
N ASP A 227 4.73 8.26 -13.28
CA ASP A 227 3.41 8.90 -13.48
C ASP A 227 2.23 7.96 -13.23
N ALA A 228 2.50 6.69 -12.94
CA ALA A 228 1.47 5.70 -12.67
C ALA A 228 0.71 6.02 -11.38
N ALA A 229 -0.61 5.92 -11.44
CA ALA A 229 -1.49 6.21 -10.31
C ALA A 229 -2.58 5.15 -10.18
N VAL A 230 -2.66 4.52 -9.00
CA VAL A 230 -3.64 3.46 -8.71
C VAL A 230 -5.06 3.92 -9.02
N GLY A 231 -5.43 5.14 -8.66
CA GLY A 231 -6.77 5.67 -8.89
C GLY A 231 -7.22 5.71 -10.36
N ARG A 232 -6.26 5.86 -11.29
CA ARG A 232 -6.52 5.88 -12.73
C ARG A 232 -6.42 4.52 -13.40
N MET A 233 -5.57 3.64 -12.84
CA MET A 233 -5.19 2.37 -13.49
C MET A 233 -5.86 1.15 -12.85
N ARG A 234 -6.39 1.27 -11.63
CA ARG A 234 -7.09 0.17 -10.96
C ARG A 234 -8.23 -0.41 -11.82
N GLY A 235 -8.43 -1.69 -11.71
CA GLY A 235 -9.47 -2.38 -12.45
C GLY A 235 -9.23 -2.47 -13.97
N ARG A 236 -8.00 -2.24 -14.41
CA ARG A 236 -7.61 -2.39 -15.82
C ARG A 236 -6.30 -3.15 -15.92
N TRP A 237 -6.28 -4.15 -16.75
CA TRP A 237 -5.06 -4.87 -17.08
C TRP A 237 -4.12 -3.97 -17.89
N THR A 238 -2.84 -4.02 -17.56
CA THR A 238 -1.75 -3.40 -18.31
C THR A 238 -0.60 -4.37 -18.40
N ASP A 239 0.19 -4.29 -19.48
CA ASP A 239 1.32 -5.18 -19.68
C ASP A 239 2.62 -4.57 -19.17
N VAL A 240 3.44 -5.39 -18.53
CA VAL A 240 4.76 -5.00 -18.01
C VAL A 240 5.83 -5.87 -18.64
N SER A 241 6.81 -5.22 -19.28
CA SER A 241 7.99 -5.91 -19.79
C SER A 241 8.98 -6.20 -18.65
N VAL A 242 9.30 -7.48 -18.46
CA VAL A 242 10.23 -7.94 -17.42
C VAL A 242 11.46 -8.52 -18.09
N PRO A 243 12.67 -8.02 -17.84
CA PRO A 243 13.90 -8.57 -18.37
C PRO A 243 14.04 -10.06 -18.05
N GLY A 244 14.35 -10.88 -19.04
CA GLY A 244 14.45 -12.33 -18.87
C GLY A 244 13.15 -13.12 -19.10
N LEU A 245 12.03 -12.45 -19.37
CA LEU A 245 10.80 -13.07 -19.85
C LEU A 245 10.58 -12.76 -21.34
N ALA A 246 10.10 -13.76 -22.10
CA ALA A 246 9.90 -13.62 -23.55
C ALA A 246 8.67 -12.77 -23.90
N THR A 247 7.69 -12.74 -23.02
CA THR A 247 6.41 -12.01 -23.22
C THR A 247 6.18 -11.04 -22.07
N PRO A 248 5.54 -9.90 -22.34
CA PRO A 248 5.07 -9.02 -21.25
C PRO A 248 4.14 -9.76 -20.32
N VAL A 249 4.17 -9.38 -19.04
CA VAL A 249 3.33 -9.97 -18.00
C VAL A 249 2.14 -9.07 -17.73
N PRO A 250 0.89 -9.56 -17.81
CA PRO A 250 -0.28 -8.77 -17.44
C PRO A 250 -0.23 -8.37 -15.97
N LEU A 251 -0.58 -7.13 -15.68
CA LEU A 251 -0.57 -6.56 -14.33
C LEU A 251 -1.93 -5.92 -14.03
N LEU A 252 -2.50 -6.24 -12.88
CA LEU A 252 -3.70 -5.61 -12.33
C LEU A 252 -3.34 -4.74 -11.13
N PRO A 253 -3.47 -3.41 -11.23
CA PRO A 253 -3.27 -2.52 -10.08
C PRO A 253 -4.47 -2.53 -9.15
N MET A 254 -4.22 -2.71 -7.85
CA MET A 254 -5.22 -2.65 -6.79
C MET A 254 -4.79 -1.67 -5.68
N ARG A 255 -5.73 -1.26 -4.84
CA ARG A 255 -5.43 -0.49 -3.63
C ARG A 255 -4.83 -1.39 -2.56
N HIS A 256 -3.88 -0.82 -1.79
CA HIS A 256 -3.36 -1.51 -0.60
C HIS A 256 -4.48 -1.78 0.42
N PRO A 257 -4.52 -2.95 1.09
CA PRO A 257 -5.60 -3.30 2.01
C PRO A 257 -5.87 -2.25 3.08
N LEU A 258 -4.86 -1.63 3.68
CA LEU A 258 -5.04 -0.57 4.68
C LEU A 258 -5.77 0.67 4.14
N GLN A 259 -5.70 0.94 2.83
CA GLN A 259 -6.40 2.06 2.21
C GLN A 259 -7.92 1.82 2.10
N LEU A 260 -8.38 0.58 2.26
CA LEU A 260 -9.80 0.24 2.21
C LEU A 260 -10.58 0.76 3.42
N ARG A 261 -9.88 1.06 4.51
CA ARG A 261 -10.47 1.66 5.72
C ARG A 261 -10.89 3.12 5.50
N ALA A 262 -10.35 3.78 4.46
CA ALA A 262 -10.58 5.21 4.24
C ALA A 262 -12.04 5.54 3.88
N SER A 263 -12.76 4.64 3.16
CA SER A 263 -14.15 4.91 2.77
C SER A 263 -14.88 3.68 2.23
N ALA A 264 -16.21 3.71 2.24
CA ALA A 264 -17.06 2.71 1.59
C ALA A 264 -16.79 2.62 0.08
N ALA A 265 -16.48 3.75 -0.57
CA ALA A 265 -16.09 3.78 -1.97
C ALA A 265 -14.79 3.02 -2.23
N ALA A 266 -13.79 3.13 -1.33
CA ALA A 266 -12.55 2.37 -1.44
C ALA A 266 -12.80 0.86 -1.37
N ARG A 267 -13.65 0.40 -0.46
CA ARG A 267 -14.04 -1.02 -0.33
C ARG A 267 -14.79 -1.51 -1.57
N ARG A 268 -15.78 -0.76 -2.05
CA ARG A 268 -16.52 -1.09 -3.28
C ARG A 268 -15.58 -1.21 -4.50
N ASN A 269 -14.65 -0.30 -4.61
CA ASN A 269 -13.65 -0.32 -5.67
C ASN A 269 -12.75 -1.56 -5.59
N ALA A 270 -12.28 -1.92 -4.40
CA ALA A 270 -11.47 -3.11 -4.21
C ALA A 270 -12.24 -4.41 -4.52
N TRP A 271 -13.53 -4.44 -4.19
CA TRP A 271 -14.40 -5.54 -4.58
C TRP A 271 -14.53 -5.69 -6.09
N GLN A 272 -14.70 -4.58 -6.81
CA GLN A 272 -14.72 -4.58 -8.28
C GLN A 272 -13.39 -5.09 -8.86
N ASP A 273 -12.25 -4.68 -8.28
CA ASP A 273 -10.93 -5.15 -8.71
C ASP A 273 -10.77 -6.66 -8.45
N LEU A 274 -11.30 -7.18 -7.33
CA LEU A 274 -11.32 -8.61 -7.04
C LEU A 274 -12.18 -9.40 -8.03
N LEU A 275 -13.32 -8.88 -8.45
CA LEU A 275 -14.16 -9.53 -9.47
C LEU A 275 -13.42 -9.66 -10.80
N ILE A 276 -12.69 -8.62 -11.21
CA ILE A 276 -11.85 -8.65 -12.43
C ILE A 276 -10.71 -9.68 -12.29
N LEU A 277 -10.14 -9.80 -11.10
CA LEU A 277 -9.13 -10.81 -10.79
C LEU A 277 -9.73 -12.22 -10.90
N MET A 278 -10.90 -12.44 -10.30
CA MET A 278 -11.60 -13.73 -10.32
C MET A 278 -11.99 -14.15 -11.74
N GLU A 279 -12.45 -13.22 -12.58
CA GLU A 279 -12.74 -13.46 -13.98
C GLU A 279 -11.52 -14.00 -14.73
N LYS A 280 -10.33 -13.43 -14.45
CA LYS A 280 -9.07 -13.90 -15.07
C LYS A 280 -8.63 -15.27 -14.56
N LEU A 281 -9.02 -15.62 -13.32
CA LEU A 281 -8.69 -16.92 -12.70
C LEU A 281 -9.66 -18.03 -13.09
N SER A 282 -10.86 -17.67 -13.53
CA SER A 282 -11.82 -18.66 -14.03
C SER A 282 -11.30 -19.28 -15.33
N PRO A 283 -11.31 -20.62 -15.46
CA PRO A 283 -10.94 -21.24 -16.72
C PRO A 283 -11.87 -20.74 -17.82
N GLU A 284 -11.32 -20.41 -18.98
CA GLU A 284 -12.12 -20.17 -20.18
C GLU A 284 -12.86 -21.48 -20.47
N GLU A 285 -14.21 -21.46 -20.45
CA GLU A 285 -15.05 -22.58 -20.87
C GLU A 285 -14.94 -22.83 -22.36
#